data_81e01a8059a1bdd3597d2ea49bd3fd00
#
_entry.id   81e01a8059a1bdd3597d2ea49bd3fd00
#
_cell.length_a   1.000
_cell.length_b   1.000
_cell.length_c   1.000
_cell.angle_alpha   90.00
_cell.angle_beta   90.00
_cell.angle_gamma   90.00
#
_symmetry.space_group_name_H-M   'P 1'
#
loop_
_entity.id
_entity.type
_entity.pdbx_description
1 polymer ?
#
loop_
_entity_poly.entity_id
_entity_poly.type
_entity_poly.pdbx_seq_one_letter_code
_entity_poly.pdbx_strand_id
1 'polypeptide(L)'
;MKIGTIDLGERPLFLAPMEDVTDIGFRKMCKRFGAAMVYTEFVSADAVIRSIKSTLSKLVIDDSERPVGIQIYGRDVASMVEAAKIVEQVKPDVIDINFGCPVKKVANKGAGSGMLKNIPLLLDITREVVKAVNTPVTVKTRLGWDNDNLIITDLAEQLQDCGIQALTIHGRTRAQMYTGEADWTLIGEVKNNPRIHIPIIGNGDVTSIEEAHEKFNRYGVDAVMIGRATFGCPWLFNQGEKQLTIDDKIDILEEMLRINVERIDEHRGILHTRRHLAASPIFKGIPDFKKTRIAMLRTTKMDELMAILEDCRERLRE
;
A
#
# COMPACT_ATOMS: atom_id res chain seq x y z
N MET A 1 9.79 -7.71 14.57
CA MET A 1 9.01 -6.47 14.74
C MET A 1 7.58 -6.82 15.13
N LYS A 2 6.91 -6.01 15.97
CA LYS A 2 5.50 -6.25 16.36
C LYS A 2 4.66 -5.00 16.17
N ILE A 3 3.39 -5.17 15.79
CA ILE A 3 2.35 -4.14 15.83
C ILE A 3 1.25 -4.66 16.75
N GLY A 4 1.08 -4.06 17.93
CA GLY A 4 0.27 -4.66 18.96
C GLY A 4 0.76 -6.08 19.32
N THR A 5 -0.12 -7.08 19.20
CA THR A 5 0.20 -8.49 19.41
C THR A 5 0.68 -9.23 18.16
N ILE A 6 0.66 -8.60 16.99
CA ILE A 6 0.98 -9.22 15.71
C ILE A 6 2.49 -9.27 15.54
N ASP A 7 3.06 -10.47 15.46
CA ASP A 7 4.48 -10.64 15.15
C ASP A 7 4.69 -10.74 13.63
N LEU A 8 5.51 -9.85 13.10
CA LEU A 8 5.79 -9.71 11.67
C LEU A 8 7.20 -10.22 11.29
N GLY A 9 7.90 -10.84 12.24
CA GLY A 9 9.25 -11.35 12.02
C GLY A 9 10.34 -10.27 12.03
N GLU A 10 11.50 -10.63 11.50
CA GLU A 10 12.65 -9.74 11.37
C GLU A 10 12.67 -9.08 9.99
N ARG A 11 12.99 -7.77 9.96
CA ARG A 11 13.09 -6.97 8.71
C ARG A 11 11.93 -7.18 7.73
N PRO A 12 10.68 -7.07 8.19
CA PRO A 12 9.53 -7.39 7.37
C PRO A 12 9.33 -6.38 6.24
N LEU A 13 8.87 -6.90 5.08
CA LEU A 13 8.51 -6.10 3.93
C LEU A 13 6.98 -6.00 3.83
N PHE A 14 6.48 -4.80 3.63
CA PHE A 14 5.05 -4.50 3.56
C PHE A 14 4.63 -4.07 2.16
N LEU A 15 3.44 -4.50 1.75
CA LEU A 15 2.79 -3.93 0.56
C LEU A 15 2.11 -2.61 0.93
N ALA A 16 2.44 -1.54 0.22
CA ALA A 16 1.80 -0.24 0.44
C ALA A 16 0.32 -0.23 0.00
N PRO A 17 -0.57 0.50 0.70
CA PRO A 17 -1.93 0.75 0.22
C PRO A 17 -1.91 1.62 -1.04
N MET A 18 -2.54 1.15 -2.12
CA MET A 18 -2.56 1.84 -3.41
C MET A 18 -3.93 1.71 -4.09
N GLU A 19 -4.55 2.85 -4.36
CA GLU A 19 -5.84 2.94 -5.04
C GLU A 19 -5.80 2.27 -6.42
N ASP A 20 -6.82 1.49 -6.72
CA ASP A 20 -6.95 0.72 -7.95
C ASP A 20 -5.84 -0.33 -8.20
N VAL A 21 -5.04 -0.67 -7.19
CA VAL A 21 -3.89 -1.58 -7.31
C VAL A 21 -3.94 -2.70 -6.27
N THR A 22 -4.14 -2.35 -5.00
CA THR A 22 -4.10 -3.33 -3.91
C THR A 22 -5.46 -3.96 -3.65
N ASP A 23 -6.10 -4.46 -4.72
CA ASP A 23 -7.26 -5.33 -4.61
C ASP A 23 -6.88 -6.68 -3.96
N ILE A 24 -7.89 -7.42 -3.55
CA ILE A 24 -7.70 -8.68 -2.81
C ILE A 24 -6.89 -9.72 -3.61
N GLY A 25 -7.07 -9.79 -4.94
CA GLY A 25 -6.31 -10.71 -5.78
C GLY A 25 -4.81 -10.41 -5.75
N PHE A 26 -4.45 -9.13 -5.88
CA PHE A 26 -3.06 -8.71 -5.82
C PHE A 26 -2.45 -8.84 -4.41
N ARG A 27 -3.19 -8.50 -3.35
CA ARG A 27 -2.72 -8.67 -1.97
C ARG A 27 -2.41 -10.13 -1.64
N LYS A 28 -3.28 -11.06 -2.06
CA LYS A 28 -3.05 -12.51 -1.90
C LYS A 28 -1.76 -12.97 -2.60
N MET A 29 -1.51 -12.48 -3.82
CA MET A 29 -0.26 -12.79 -4.53
C MET A 29 0.96 -12.25 -3.79
N CYS A 30 0.95 -10.98 -3.38
CA CYS A 30 2.06 -10.40 -2.61
C CYS A 30 2.30 -11.16 -1.30
N LYS A 31 1.24 -11.59 -0.64
CA LYS A 31 1.30 -12.37 0.58
C LYS A 31 1.95 -13.74 0.37
N ARG A 32 1.55 -14.45 -0.70
CA ARG A 32 2.14 -15.74 -1.10
C ARG A 32 3.65 -15.64 -1.37
N PHE A 33 4.13 -14.49 -1.84
CA PHE A 33 5.55 -14.24 -2.09
C PHE A 33 6.30 -13.64 -0.91
N GLY A 34 5.71 -13.52 0.28
CA GLY A 34 6.44 -13.15 1.48
C GLY A 34 6.23 -11.71 1.97
N ALA A 35 5.25 -10.97 1.43
CA ALA A 35 4.84 -9.72 2.06
C ALA A 35 4.38 -10.02 3.50
N ALA A 36 5.08 -9.48 4.49
CA ALA A 36 4.77 -9.73 5.90
C ALA A 36 3.41 -9.13 6.28
N MET A 37 3.07 -7.98 5.68
CA MET A 37 1.78 -7.30 5.86
C MET A 37 1.33 -6.66 4.56
N VAL A 38 0.02 -6.67 4.32
CA VAL A 38 -0.63 -6.03 3.18
C VAL A 38 -1.71 -5.07 3.66
N TYR A 39 -2.09 -4.12 2.81
CA TYR A 39 -3.13 -3.14 3.11
C TYR A 39 -4.14 -3.08 1.97
N THR A 40 -5.40 -2.85 2.33
CA THR A 40 -6.44 -2.56 1.33
C THR A 40 -6.16 -1.25 0.60
N GLU A 41 -6.88 -1.01 -0.48
CA GLU A 41 -7.03 0.34 -1.01
C GLU A 41 -7.63 1.25 0.07
N PHE A 42 -7.23 2.53 0.10
CA PHE A 42 -7.76 3.46 1.10
C PHE A 42 -9.21 3.85 0.81
N VAL A 43 -10.03 3.93 1.85
CA VAL A 43 -11.45 4.25 1.75
C VAL A 43 -11.81 5.54 2.49
N SER A 44 -12.72 6.31 1.93
CA SER A 44 -13.23 7.52 2.56
C SER A 44 -14.14 7.17 3.75
N ALA A 45 -13.91 7.77 4.91
CA ALA A 45 -14.77 7.63 6.09
C ALA A 45 -16.24 7.97 5.76
N ASP A 46 -16.48 9.08 5.07
CA ASP A 46 -17.84 9.48 4.65
C ASP A 46 -18.51 8.43 3.75
N ALA A 47 -17.75 7.76 2.88
CA ALA A 47 -18.29 6.74 1.99
C ALA A 47 -18.55 5.42 2.72
N VAL A 48 -17.74 5.08 3.72
CA VAL A 48 -17.97 3.92 4.62
C VAL A 48 -19.25 4.10 5.39
N ILE A 49 -19.45 5.25 6.06
CA ILE A 49 -20.65 5.56 6.86
C ILE A 49 -21.91 5.52 6.00
N ARG A 50 -21.84 6.03 4.78
CA ARG A 50 -22.98 6.01 3.83
C ARG A 50 -23.19 4.67 3.16
N SER A 51 -22.46 3.64 3.54
CA SER A 51 -22.55 2.29 2.98
C SER A 51 -22.45 2.25 1.45
N ILE A 52 -21.60 3.08 0.86
CA ILE A 52 -21.39 3.12 -0.60
C ILE A 52 -20.83 1.77 -1.06
N LYS A 53 -21.58 1.06 -1.91
CA LYS A 53 -21.29 -0.32 -2.32
C LYS A 53 -19.86 -0.52 -2.86
N SER A 54 -19.36 0.39 -3.69
CA SER A 54 -18.00 0.34 -4.23
C SER A 54 -16.93 0.54 -3.15
N THR A 55 -17.23 1.25 -2.07
CA THR A 55 -16.35 1.43 -0.93
C THR A 55 -16.36 0.17 -0.05
N LEU A 56 -17.54 -0.37 0.25
CA LEU A 56 -17.67 -1.58 1.06
C LEU A 56 -17.00 -2.80 0.40
N SER A 57 -17.01 -2.88 -0.94
CA SER A 57 -16.29 -3.96 -1.65
C SER A 57 -14.77 -3.92 -1.47
N LYS A 58 -14.19 -2.76 -1.15
CA LYS A 58 -12.76 -2.61 -0.82
C LYS A 58 -12.42 -3.04 0.61
N LEU A 59 -13.41 -3.15 1.49
CA LEU A 59 -13.23 -3.62 2.86
C LEU A 59 -13.16 -5.15 2.97
N VAL A 60 -13.47 -5.87 1.90
CA VAL A 60 -13.41 -7.35 1.90
C VAL A 60 -11.97 -7.80 2.07
N ILE A 61 -11.76 -8.65 3.07
CA ILE A 61 -10.48 -9.29 3.40
C ILE A 61 -10.66 -10.81 3.43
N ASP A 62 -9.56 -11.53 3.22
CA ASP A 62 -9.53 -12.99 3.20
C ASP A 62 -8.47 -13.49 4.20
N ASP A 63 -8.74 -14.60 4.88
CA ASP A 63 -7.81 -15.11 5.90
C ASP A 63 -6.43 -15.48 5.33
N SER A 64 -6.34 -15.81 4.05
CA SER A 64 -5.07 -16.15 3.39
C SER A 64 -4.14 -14.93 3.18
N GLU A 65 -4.65 -13.70 3.32
CA GLU A 65 -3.84 -12.47 3.18
C GLU A 65 -3.43 -11.86 4.53
N ARG A 66 -3.80 -12.49 5.66
CA ARG A 66 -3.45 -11.98 6.99
C ARG A 66 -1.94 -12.09 7.28
N PRO A 67 -1.36 -11.13 8.04
CA PRO A 67 -1.99 -9.91 8.58
C PRO A 67 -2.34 -8.90 7.49
N VAL A 68 -3.53 -8.29 7.60
CA VAL A 68 -4.04 -7.30 6.65
C VAL A 68 -4.56 -6.05 7.36
N GLY A 69 -4.14 -4.89 6.90
CA GLY A 69 -4.62 -3.60 7.37
C GLY A 69 -5.70 -3.03 6.46
N ILE A 70 -6.72 -2.39 7.04
CA ILE A 70 -7.68 -1.56 6.30
C ILE A 70 -7.31 -0.10 6.50
N GLN A 71 -7.10 0.63 5.38
CA GLN A 71 -6.74 2.03 5.44
C GLN A 71 -7.94 2.94 5.19
N ILE A 72 -8.18 3.87 6.13
CA ILE A 72 -9.25 4.87 6.06
C ILE A 72 -8.68 6.29 5.97
N TYR A 73 -9.43 7.21 5.37
CA TYR A 73 -9.10 8.63 5.35
C TYR A 73 -10.34 9.50 5.51
N GLY A 74 -10.15 10.66 6.11
CA GLY A 74 -11.20 11.66 6.31
C GLY A 74 -10.62 12.98 6.81
N ARG A 75 -11.50 13.89 7.21
CA ARG A 75 -11.13 15.23 7.68
C ARG A 75 -11.97 15.70 8.88
N ASP A 76 -12.76 14.82 9.44
CA ASP A 76 -13.69 15.10 10.53
C ASP A 76 -13.58 14.00 11.57
N VAL A 77 -13.51 14.39 12.84
CA VAL A 77 -13.32 13.46 13.97
C VAL A 77 -14.45 12.45 14.06
N ALA A 78 -15.70 12.92 14.01
CA ALA A 78 -16.86 12.06 14.20
C ALA A 78 -16.98 11.03 13.07
N SER A 79 -16.78 11.48 11.82
CA SER A 79 -16.78 10.58 10.65
C SER A 79 -15.67 9.53 10.71
N MET A 80 -14.46 9.91 11.13
CA MET A 80 -13.34 8.98 11.23
C MET A 80 -13.54 7.95 12.34
N VAL A 81 -14.06 8.35 13.47
CA VAL A 81 -14.41 7.45 14.59
C VAL A 81 -15.50 6.45 14.16
N GLU A 82 -16.57 6.92 13.54
CA GLU A 82 -17.68 6.05 13.10
C GLU A 82 -17.20 5.07 12.01
N ALA A 83 -16.44 5.55 11.03
CA ALA A 83 -15.86 4.69 10.00
C ALA A 83 -14.91 3.63 10.60
N ALA A 84 -14.09 3.98 11.58
CA ALA A 84 -13.19 3.05 12.24
C ALA A 84 -13.97 1.93 12.97
N LYS A 85 -15.08 2.27 13.65
CA LYS A 85 -15.96 1.27 14.29
C LYS A 85 -16.61 0.33 13.27
N ILE A 86 -17.05 0.84 12.11
CA ILE A 86 -17.60 0.03 11.03
C ILE A 86 -16.53 -0.91 10.46
N VAL A 87 -15.34 -0.38 10.21
CA VAL A 87 -14.20 -1.15 9.70
C VAL A 87 -13.75 -2.23 10.69
N GLU A 88 -13.78 -1.96 11.99
CA GLU A 88 -13.46 -2.94 13.03
C GLU A 88 -14.36 -4.19 12.96
N GLN A 89 -15.62 -4.06 12.52
CA GLN A 89 -16.54 -5.21 12.37
C GLN A 89 -16.08 -6.20 11.31
N VAL A 90 -15.25 -5.77 10.35
CA VAL A 90 -14.65 -6.65 9.34
C VAL A 90 -13.46 -7.44 9.93
N LYS A 91 -13.04 -7.11 11.16
CA LYS A 91 -11.93 -7.72 11.90
C LYS A 91 -10.59 -7.68 11.14
N PRO A 92 -10.16 -6.50 10.67
CA PRO A 92 -8.79 -6.36 10.16
C PRO A 92 -7.78 -6.57 11.29
N ASP A 93 -6.54 -6.91 10.93
CA ASP A 93 -5.45 -7.01 11.90
C ASP A 93 -4.99 -5.61 12.36
N VAL A 94 -5.14 -4.60 11.50
CA VAL A 94 -4.78 -3.20 11.77
C VAL A 94 -5.78 -2.27 11.09
N ILE A 95 -6.11 -1.16 11.75
CA ILE A 95 -6.76 0.00 11.11
C ILE A 95 -5.70 1.07 10.89
N ASP A 96 -5.46 1.44 9.63
CA ASP A 96 -4.45 2.44 9.27
C ASP A 96 -5.11 3.75 8.86
N ILE A 97 -4.58 4.87 9.36
CA ILE A 97 -5.06 6.22 9.01
C ILE A 97 -4.17 6.82 7.95
N ASN A 98 -4.77 7.23 6.83
CA ASN A 98 -4.06 7.87 5.73
C ASN A 98 -3.96 9.39 5.94
N PHE A 99 -2.75 9.87 6.24
CA PHE A 99 -2.38 11.28 6.21
C PHE A 99 -1.31 11.57 5.14
N GLY A 100 -1.21 10.69 4.11
CA GLY A 100 -0.15 10.77 3.11
C GLY A 100 -0.60 10.91 1.66
N CYS A 101 -1.87 10.65 1.32
CA CYS A 101 -2.36 10.71 -0.07
C CYS A 101 -2.23 12.13 -0.65
N PRO A 102 -1.41 12.35 -1.71
CA PRO A 102 -1.16 13.70 -2.24
C PRO A 102 -2.13 14.12 -3.32
N VAL A 103 -3.04 13.23 -3.74
CA VAL A 103 -3.95 13.45 -4.87
C VAL A 103 -4.83 14.67 -4.61
N LYS A 104 -4.88 15.60 -5.56
CA LYS A 104 -5.58 16.89 -5.42
C LYS A 104 -7.04 16.75 -4.95
N LYS A 105 -7.79 15.76 -5.48
CA LYS A 105 -9.19 15.52 -5.08
C LYS A 105 -9.37 15.13 -3.60
N VAL A 106 -8.31 14.65 -2.92
CA VAL A 106 -8.27 14.31 -1.50
C VAL A 106 -7.64 15.44 -0.70
N ALA A 107 -6.39 15.80 -1.03
CA ALA A 107 -5.59 16.76 -0.27
C ALA A 107 -6.18 18.18 -0.27
N ASN A 108 -6.74 18.65 -1.40
CA ASN A 108 -7.36 19.97 -1.48
C ASN A 108 -8.68 20.08 -0.69
N LYS A 109 -9.26 18.93 -0.32
CA LYS A 109 -10.44 18.88 0.57
C LYS A 109 -10.06 18.79 2.05
N GLY A 110 -8.78 18.88 2.38
CA GLY A 110 -8.28 18.79 3.77
C GLY A 110 -8.17 17.38 4.32
N ALA A 111 -8.23 16.34 3.46
CA ALA A 111 -8.06 14.94 3.87
C ALA A 111 -6.72 14.37 3.35
N GLY A 112 -6.36 13.16 3.77
CA GLY A 112 -5.06 12.58 3.41
C GLY A 112 -3.91 13.52 3.80
N SER A 113 -2.98 13.80 2.88
CA SER A 113 -1.89 14.74 3.16
C SER A 113 -2.32 16.20 3.34
N GLY A 114 -3.57 16.56 3.04
CA GLY A 114 -4.15 17.86 3.36
C GLY A 114 -4.21 18.14 4.87
N MET A 115 -4.29 17.08 5.68
CA MET A 115 -4.27 17.16 7.14
C MET A 115 -2.94 17.69 7.70
N LEU A 116 -1.84 17.59 6.95
CA LEU A 116 -0.53 18.13 7.35
C LEU A 116 -0.52 19.67 7.50
N LYS A 117 -1.58 20.35 7.08
CA LYS A 117 -1.80 21.79 7.31
C LYS A 117 -2.57 22.08 8.60
N ASN A 118 -3.11 21.08 9.26
CA ASN A 118 -3.91 21.24 10.48
C ASN A 118 -3.55 20.14 11.50
N ILE A 119 -2.38 20.26 12.10
CA ILE A 119 -1.85 19.27 13.04
C ILE A 119 -2.75 19.06 14.26
N PRO A 120 -3.33 20.09 14.89
CA PRO A 120 -4.27 19.86 15.99
C PRO A 120 -5.42 18.92 15.60
N LEU A 121 -6.07 19.14 14.46
CA LEU A 121 -7.16 18.28 14.00
C LEU A 121 -6.68 16.86 13.62
N LEU A 122 -5.48 16.74 13.02
CA LEU A 122 -4.86 15.46 12.70
C LEU A 122 -4.66 14.62 13.98
N LEU A 123 -4.15 15.24 15.04
CA LEU A 123 -3.93 14.57 16.32
C LEU A 123 -5.24 14.24 17.03
N ASP A 124 -6.25 15.12 16.96
CA ASP A 124 -7.56 14.85 17.55
C ASP A 124 -8.25 13.67 16.85
N ILE A 125 -8.23 13.61 15.51
CA ILE A 125 -8.72 12.46 14.76
C ILE A 125 -8.00 11.18 15.21
N THR A 126 -6.67 11.21 15.27
CA THR A 126 -5.88 10.03 15.63
C THR A 126 -6.22 9.54 17.04
N ARG A 127 -6.25 10.46 18.01
CA ARG A 127 -6.54 10.15 19.41
C ARG A 127 -7.94 9.56 19.60
N GLU A 128 -8.94 10.16 18.96
CA GLU A 128 -10.31 9.71 19.10
C GLU A 128 -10.58 8.37 18.36
N VAL A 129 -9.92 8.14 17.22
CA VAL A 129 -9.96 6.83 16.56
C VAL A 129 -9.30 5.75 17.43
N VAL A 130 -8.10 6.01 17.98
CA VAL A 130 -7.42 5.06 18.89
C VAL A 130 -8.28 4.70 20.09
N LYS A 131 -8.98 5.65 20.68
CA LYS A 131 -9.89 5.41 21.84
C LYS A 131 -11.15 4.61 21.45
N ALA A 132 -11.58 4.71 20.21
CA ALA A 132 -12.87 4.20 19.77
C ALA A 132 -12.87 2.73 19.35
N VAL A 133 -11.70 2.13 19.10
CA VAL A 133 -11.53 0.75 18.62
C VAL A 133 -10.53 -0.03 19.46
N ASN A 134 -10.67 -1.36 19.43
CA ASN A 134 -9.72 -2.28 20.09
C ASN A 134 -8.64 -2.77 19.11
N THR A 135 -8.91 -2.74 17.82
CA THR A 135 -7.95 -3.08 16.77
C THR A 135 -6.76 -2.11 16.80
N PRO A 136 -5.50 -2.60 16.70
CA PRO A 136 -4.35 -1.73 16.62
C PRO A 136 -4.48 -0.66 15.54
N VAL A 137 -4.23 0.60 15.91
CA VAL A 137 -4.28 1.73 14.97
C VAL A 137 -2.86 2.12 14.56
N THR A 138 -2.65 2.30 13.26
CA THR A 138 -1.40 2.81 12.69
C THR A 138 -1.66 4.06 11.86
N VAL A 139 -0.62 4.77 11.52
CA VAL A 139 -0.69 5.97 10.66
C VAL A 139 0.30 5.86 9.52
N LYS A 140 -0.12 6.25 8.31
CA LYS A 140 0.76 6.45 7.16
C LYS A 140 0.75 7.91 6.72
N THR A 141 1.93 8.54 6.72
CA THR A 141 2.08 9.97 6.42
C THR A 141 3.28 10.26 5.52
N ARG A 142 3.60 11.54 5.35
CA ARG A 142 4.73 12.09 4.59
C ARG A 142 5.60 12.97 5.48
N LEU A 143 6.73 13.46 4.96
CA LEU A 143 7.68 14.34 5.68
C LEU A 143 7.07 15.67 6.11
N GLY A 144 6.05 16.12 5.38
CA GLY A 144 5.40 17.40 5.60
C GLY A 144 4.60 17.84 4.37
N TRP A 145 4.11 19.08 4.38
CA TRP A 145 3.36 19.66 3.27
C TRP A 145 4.25 19.98 2.06
N ASP A 146 5.34 20.70 2.30
CA ASP A 146 6.38 21.10 1.36
C ASP A 146 7.75 21.18 2.05
N ASN A 147 8.77 21.62 1.36
CA ASN A 147 10.14 21.68 1.90
C ASN A 147 10.32 22.73 3.00
N ASP A 148 9.47 23.74 3.05
CA ASP A 148 9.50 24.76 4.11
C ASP A 148 8.73 24.31 5.35
N ASN A 149 7.97 23.23 5.25
CA ASN A 149 7.12 22.67 6.30
C ASN A 149 7.38 21.18 6.49
N LEU A 150 8.63 20.82 6.80
CA LEU A 150 9.05 19.48 7.20
C LEU A 150 8.79 19.33 8.71
N ILE A 151 7.81 18.50 9.05
CA ILE A 151 7.29 18.40 10.43
C ILE A 151 7.38 16.98 11.00
N ILE A 152 7.88 16.02 10.25
CA ILE A 152 7.75 14.59 10.59
C ILE A 152 8.45 14.23 11.90
N THR A 153 9.57 14.85 12.23
CA THR A 153 10.31 14.59 13.47
C THR A 153 9.48 14.87 14.71
N ASP A 154 8.84 16.04 14.77
CA ASP A 154 7.99 16.43 15.88
C ASP A 154 6.62 15.72 15.83
N LEU A 155 6.07 15.56 14.61
CA LEU A 155 4.78 14.90 14.41
C LEU A 155 4.81 13.43 14.84
N ALA A 156 5.93 12.74 14.65
CA ALA A 156 6.07 11.33 15.02
C ALA A 156 5.88 11.13 16.53
N GLU A 157 6.47 11.97 17.37
CA GLU A 157 6.29 11.91 18.83
C GLU A 157 4.83 12.17 19.21
N GLN A 158 4.23 13.21 18.64
CA GLN A 158 2.83 13.58 18.92
C GLN A 158 1.85 12.47 18.48
N LEU A 159 2.10 11.80 17.35
CA LEU A 159 1.31 10.65 16.91
C LEU A 159 1.47 9.44 17.83
N GLN A 160 2.70 9.14 18.27
CA GLN A 160 2.95 8.11 19.28
C GLN A 160 2.16 8.41 20.58
N ASP A 161 2.15 9.66 21.04
CA ASP A 161 1.41 10.07 22.23
C ASP A 161 -0.11 9.96 22.07
N CYS A 162 -0.62 9.93 20.84
CA CYS A 162 -2.02 9.58 20.55
C CYS A 162 -2.32 8.09 20.77
N GLY A 163 -1.30 7.22 20.89
CA GLY A 163 -1.45 5.79 21.14
C GLY A 163 -1.42 4.90 19.89
N ILE A 164 -0.93 5.39 18.75
CA ILE A 164 -0.75 4.55 17.56
C ILE A 164 0.30 3.46 17.83
N GLN A 165 0.17 2.32 17.14
CA GLN A 165 1.02 1.16 17.33
C GLN A 165 2.16 1.03 16.31
N ALA A 166 2.17 1.83 15.25
CA ALA A 166 3.27 1.96 14.30
C ALA A 166 3.05 3.19 13.42
N LEU A 167 4.14 3.73 12.86
CA LEU A 167 4.13 4.87 11.95
C LEU A 167 4.84 4.55 10.64
N THR A 168 4.15 4.70 9.51
CA THR A 168 4.75 4.60 8.18
C THR A 168 5.02 5.99 7.63
N ILE A 169 6.25 6.24 7.20
CA ILE A 169 6.69 7.55 6.68
C ILE A 169 7.13 7.39 5.22
N HIS A 170 6.45 8.10 4.31
CA HIS A 170 6.94 8.25 2.94
C HIS A 170 7.95 9.40 2.88
N GLY A 171 9.17 9.12 2.39
CA GLY A 171 10.30 10.06 2.30
C GLY A 171 10.11 11.20 1.28
N ARG A 172 8.89 11.69 1.10
CA ARG A 172 8.55 12.86 0.29
C ARG A 172 7.56 13.76 0.99
N THR A 173 7.59 15.05 0.65
CA THR A 173 6.52 15.98 1.02
C THR A 173 5.28 15.79 0.15
N ARG A 174 4.15 16.39 0.54
CA ARG A 174 2.95 16.41 -0.31
C ARG A 174 3.21 17.15 -1.62
N ALA A 175 3.93 18.26 -1.59
CA ALA A 175 4.21 19.08 -2.78
C ALA A 175 5.01 18.32 -3.84
N GLN A 176 5.96 17.49 -3.42
CA GLN A 176 6.73 16.63 -4.32
C GLN A 176 5.88 15.59 -5.02
N MET A 177 4.75 15.16 -4.44
CA MET A 177 3.95 14.04 -4.94
C MET A 177 4.82 12.78 -5.16
N TYR A 178 5.31 12.58 -6.39
CA TYR A 178 6.19 11.47 -6.80
C TYR A 178 7.44 11.95 -7.55
N THR A 179 7.69 13.26 -7.61
CA THR A 179 8.85 13.85 -8.26
C THR A 179 10.07 13.83 -7.35
N GLY A 180 11.27 13.90 -7.94
CA GLY A 180 12.54 13.80 -7.22
C GLY A 180 12.74 12.43 -6.57
N GLU A 181 13.63 12.35 -5.62
CA GLU A 181 13.92 11.14 -4.83
C GLU A 181 13.31 11.22 -3.45
N ALA A 182 13.01 10.05 -2.87
CA ALA A 182 12.55 9.94 -1.49
C ALA A 182 13.72 10.17 -0.53
N ASP A 183 13.60 11.15 0.34
CA ASP A 183 14.59 11.41 1.39
C ASP A 183 14.33 10.51 2.60
N TRP A 184 15.22 9.58 2.84
CA TRP A 184 15.18 8.67 3.98
C TRP A 184 15.87 9.21 5.23
N THR A 185 16.56 10.34 5.14
CA THR A 185 17.33 10.93 6.26
C THR A 185 16.40 11.22 7.43
N LEU A 186 15.30 11.94 7.17
CA LEU A 186 14.32 12.26 8.21
C LEU A 186 13.59 11.03 8.76
N ILE A 187 13.41 9.98 7.96
CA ILE A 187 12.87 8.69 8.45
C ILE A 187 13.85 8.08 9.45
N GLY A 188 15.15 8.09 9.12
CA GLY A 188 16.22 7.65 10.01
C GLY A 188 16.32 8.48 11.28
N GLU A 189 16.17 9.79 11.20
CA GLU A 189 16.13 10.68 12.37
C GLU A 189 14.98 10.33 13.31
N VAL A 190 13.77 10.13 12.79
CA VAL A 190 12.62 9.68 13.58
C VAL A 190 12.91 8.33 14.23
N LYS A 191 13.44 7.36 13.47
CA LYS A 191 13.75 6.03 14.03
C LYS A 191 14.80 6.06 15.12
N ASN A 192 15.81 6.92 15.00
CA ASN A 192 16.91 7.03 15.96
C ASN A 192 16.62 8.00 17.11
N ASN A 193 15.44 8.62 17.15
CA ASN A 193 15.01 9.45 18.25
C ASN A 193 14.73 8.57 19.49
N PRO A 194 15.44 8.76 20.63
CA PRO A 194 15.30 7.91 21.83
C PRO A 194 13.92 7.99 22.49
N ARG A 195 13.11 8.98 22.11
CA ARG A 195 11.72 9.13 22.60
C ARG A 195 10.71 8.33 21.76
N ILE A 196 11.10 7.81 20.61
CA ILE A 196 10.25 6.97 19.76
C ILE A 196 10.40 5.52 20.16
N HIS A 197 9.31 4.89 20.56
CA HIS A 197 9.25 3.51 21.04
C HIS A 197 8.40 2.60 20.14
N ILE A 198 7.58 3.21 19.28
CA ILE A 198 6.78 2.46 18.29
C ILE A 198 7.62 2.11 17.05
N PRO A 199 7.26 1.03 16.34
CA PRO A 199 7.89 0.69 15.06
C PRO A 199 7.77 1.81 14.02
N ILE A 200 8.87 2.09 13.33
CA ILE A 200 8.94 3.02 12.22
C ILE A 200 9.13 2.26 10.91
N ILE A 201 8.17 2.42 9.99
CA ILE A 201 8.16 1.80 8.68
C ILE A 201 8.58 2.84 7.63
N GLY A 202 9.68 2.60 6.95
CA GLY A 202 10.15 3.49 5.86
C GLY A 202 9.48 3.15 4.54
N ASN A 203 9.18 4.18 3.74
CA ASN A 203 8.57 4.04 2.43
C ASN A 203 9.13 5.07 1.44
N GLY A 204 9.30 4.67 0.19
CA GLY A 204 9.71 5.53 -0.93
C GLY A 204 10.88 4.99 -1.72
N ASP A 205 10.68 4.86 -3.05
CA ASP A 205 11.67 4.50 -4.08
C ASP A 205 12.43 3.19 -3.87
N VAL A 206 11.91 2.27 -3.09
CA VAL A 206 12.48 0.92 -2.98
C VAL A 206 11.94 0.07 -4.12
N THR A 207 12.84 -0.49 -4.92
CA THR A 207 12.53 -1.25 -6.14
C THR A 207 13.03 -2.69 -6.11
N SER A 208 13.85 -3.06 -5.12
CA SER A 208 14.36 -4.42 -4.93
C SER A 208 14.50 -4.80 -3.45
N ILE A 209 14.75 -6.08 -3.21
CA ILE A 209 15.06 -6.61 -1.86
C ILE A 209 16.39 -6.04 -1.35
N GLU A 210 17.38 -5.93 -2.22
CA GLU A 210 18.72 -5.40 -1.91
C GLU A 210 18.62 -3.95 -1.44
N GLU A 211 17.84 -3.12 -2.14
CA GLU A 211 17.57 -1.75 -1.71
C GLU A 211 16.83 -1.69 -0.37
N ALA A 212 15.87 -2.59 -0.15
CA ALA A 212 15.19 -2.68 1.14
C ALA A 212 16.18 -3.02 2.27
N HIS A 213 17.10 -3.97 2.04
CA HIS A 213 18.15 -4.34 3.00
C HIS A 213 19.10 -3.16 3.26
N GLU A 214 19.46 -2.39 2.24
CA GLU A 214 20.24 -1.16 2.41
C GLU A 214 19.53 -0.16 3.33
N LYS A 215 18.20 0.03 3.14
CA LYS A 215 17.41 0.94 4.00
C LYS A 215 17.38 0.47 5.45
N PHE A 216 17.22 -0.83 5.72
CA PHE A 216 17.33 -1.38 7.06
C PHE A 216 18.70 -1.09 7.69
N ASN A 217 19.78 -1.35 6.95
CA ASN A 217 21.14 -1.20 7.46
C ASN A 217 21.50 0.27 7.70
N ARG A 218 21.08 1.16 6.80
CA ARG A 218 21.49 2.57 6.82
C ARG A 218 20.66 3.41 7.79
N TYR A 219 19.35 3.16 7.87
CA TYR A 219 18.42 4.02 8.62
C TYR A 219 17.84 3.36 9.86
N GLY A 220 18.06 2.06 10.05
CA GLY A 220 17.64 1.32 11.23
C GLY A 220 16.12 1.11 11.35
N VAL A 221 15.34 1.36 10.30
CA VAL A 221 13.88 1.21 10.30
C VAL A 221 13.46 -0.22 10.66
N ASP A 222 12.29 -0.37 11.26
CA ASP A 222 11.78 -1.67 11.71
C ASP A 222 11.14 -2.47 10.58
N ALA A 223 10.60 -1.79 9.55
CA ALA A 223 10.07 -2.39 8.33
C ALA A 223 10.30 -1.48 7.12
N VAL A 224 10.23 -2.06 5.93
CA VAL A 224 10.22 -1.32 4.66
C VAL A 224 8.92 -1.60 3.93
N MET A 225 8.21 -0.52 3.55
CA MET A 225 6.98 -0.60 2.77
C MET A 225 7.26 -0.30 1.31
N ILE A 226 6.86 -1.20 0.41
CA ILE A 226 7.10 -1.11 -1.03
C ILE A 226 5.79 -0.83 -1.75
N GLY A 227 5.80 0.14 -2.66
CA GLY A 227 4.62 0.53 -3.45
C GLY A 227 4.80 0.26 -4.94
N ARG A 228 5.07 1.28 -5.74
CA ARG A 228 5.04 1.26 -7.21
C ARG A 228 5.85 0.14 -7.87
N ALA A 229 6.94 -0.29 -7.27
CA ALA A 229 7.76 -1.38 -7.79
C ALA A 229 7.05 -2.74 -7.79
N THR A 230 5.99 -2.90 -7.02
CA THR A 230 5.21 -4.13 -6.96
C THR A 230 4.20 -4.27 -8.10
N PHE A 231 3.96 -3.22 -8.92
CA PHE A 231 2.98 -3.26 -10.01
C PHE A 231 3.33 -4.35 -11.03
N GLY A 232 2.45 -5.35 -11.16
CA GLY A 232 2.69 -6.50 -12.02
C GLY A 232 3.94 -7.30 -11.64
N CYS A 233 4.38 -7.20 -10.39
CA CYS A 233 5.55 -7.86 -9.84
C CYS A 233 5.31 -8.30 -8.38
N PRO A 234 4.26 -9.11 -8.08
CA PRO A 234 3.99 -9.54 -6.70
C PRO A 234 5.14 -10.37 -6.12
N TRP A 235 5.91 -11.04 -6.96
CA TRP A 235 7.11 -11.81 -6.56
C TRP A 235 8.28 -10.94 -6.09
N LEU A 236 8.16 -9.61 -6.11
CA LEU A 236 9.18 -8.72 -5.55
C LEU A 236 9.44 -9.01 -4.06
N PHE A 237 8.47 -9.54 -3.35
CA PHE A 237 8.61 -9.93 -1.94
C PHE A 237 9.32 -11.29 -1.73
N ASN A 238 9.67 -12.02 -2.81
CA ASN A 238 10.36 -13.30 -2.71
C ASN A 238 11.83 -13.11 -2.29
N GLN A 239 12.13 -13.40 -1.03
CA GLN A 239 13.44 -13.21 -0.43
C GLN A 239 14.43 -14.37 -0.71
N GLY A 240 14.29 -15.04 -1.85
CA GLY A 240 15.33 -15.96 -2.32
C GLY A 240 15.03 -17.45 -2.20
N GLU A 241 13.82 -17.86 -1.85
CA GLU A 241 13.49 -19.27 -1.72
C GLU A 241 13.46 -20.04 -3.06
N LYS A 242 13.11 -19.37 -4.16
CA LYS A 242 13.11 -19.96 -5.51
C LYS A 242 13.32 -18.89 -6.57
N GLN A 243 14.26 -19.11 -7.47
CA GLN A 243 14.39 -18.27 -8.66
C GLN A 243 13.25 -18.60 -9.63
N LEU A 244 12.35 -17.63 -9.86
CA LEU A 244 11.21 -17.78 -10.76
C LEU A 244 11.66 -17.61 -12.22
N THR A 245 11.27 -18.56 -13.05
CA THR A 245 11.41 -18.45 -14.51
C THR A 245 10.45 -17.43 -15.10
N ILE A 246 10.59 -17.11 -16.38
CA ILE A 246 9.64 -16.27 -17.12
C ILE A 246 8.26 -16.94 -17.13
N ASP A 247 8.20 -18.24 -17.35
CA ASP A 247 6.97 -19.02 -17.35
C ASP A 247 6.26 -18.95 -16.00
N ASP A 248 6.97 -19.21 -14.89
CA ASP A 248 6.43 -19.06 -13.55
C ASP A 248 5.79 -17.67 -13.33
N LYS A 249 6.45 -16.61 -13.80
CA LYS A 249 5.95 -15.22 -13.64
C LYS A 249 4.71 -14.94 -14.47
N ILE A 250 4.63 -15.47 -15.68
CA ILE A 250 3.44 -15.35 -16.54
C ILE A 250 2.29 -16.14 -15.92
N ASP A 251 2.52 -17.37 -15.46
CA ASP A 251 1.51 -18.20 -14.78
C ASP A 251 0.92 -17.48 -13.56
N ILE A 252 1.76 -16.79 -12.78
CA ILE A 252 1.33 -15.96 -11.64
C ILE A 252 0.40 -14.82 -12.10
N LEU A 253 0.72 -14.13 -13.19
CA LEU A 253 -0.10 -13.05 -13.72
C LEU A 253 -1.43 -13.58 -14.28
N GLU A 254 -1.43 -14.73 -14.93
CA GLU A 254 -2.65 -15.41 -15.40
C GLU A 254 -3.53 -15.86 -14.22
N GLU A 255 -2.94 -16.43 -13.17
CA GLU A 255 -3.65 -16.81 -11.96
C GLU A 255 -4.32 -15.59 -11.30
N MET A 256 -3.59 -14.46 -11.22
CA MET A 256 -4.15 -13.22 -10.69
C MET A 256 -5.35 -12.73 -11.52
N LEU A 257 -5.30 -12.88 -12.85
CA LEU A 257 -6.42 -12.56 -13.73
C LEU A 257 -7.63 -13.47 -13.42
N ARG A 258 -7.41 -14.78 -13.32
CA ARG A 258 -8.49 -15.74 -12.99
C ARG A 258 -9.14 -15.42 -11.65
N ILE A 259 -8.35 -15.21 -10.61
CA ILE A 259 -8.86 -14.84 -9.27
C ILE A 259 -9.75 -13.59 -9.32
N ASN A 260 -9.33 -12.56 -10.04
CA ASN A 260 -10.10 -11.32 -10.13
C ASN A 260 -11.39 -11.48 -10.94
N VAL A 261 -11.35 -12.24 -12.03
CA VAL A 261 -12.53 -12.54 -12.85
C VAL A 261 -13.56 -13.38 -12.07
N GLU A 262 -13.12 -14.43 -11.40
CA GLU A 262 -13.99 -15.30 -10.59
C GLU A 262 -14.65 -14.53 -9.43
N ARG A 263 -13.88 -13.65 -8.78
CA ARG A 263 -14.34 -12.92 -7.60
C ARG A 263 -15.37 -11.84 -7.91
N ILE A 264 -15.29 -11.19 -9.06
CA ILE A 264 -16.12 -10.02 -9.39
C ILE A 264 -17.04 -10.32 -10.57
N ASP A 265 -16.48 -10.29 -11.76
CA ASP A 265 -16.97 -10.65 -13.08
C ASP A 265 -15.84 -10.46 -14.11
N GLU A 266 -16.04 -10.95 -15.35
CA GLU A 266 -15.03 -10.87 -16.41
C GLU A 266 -14.57 -9.43 -16.66
N HIS A 267 -15.52 -8.52 -16.87
CA HIS A 267 -15.20 -7.15 -17.25
C HIS A 267 -14.39 -6.42 -16.17
N ARG A 268 -14.86 -6.43 -14.93
CA ARG A 268 -14.19 -5.75 -13.81
C ARG A 268 -12.91 -6.45 -13.40
N GLY A 269 -12.88 -7.79 -13.41
CA GLY A 269 -11.67 -8.57 -13.14
C GLY A 269 -10.54 -8.23 -14.10
N ILE A 270 -10.84 -8.10 -15.40
CA ILE A 270 -9.89 -7.64 -16.41
C ILE A 270 -9.44 -6.20 -16.13
N LEU A 271 -10.34 -5.28 -15.81
CA LEU A 271 -10.00 -3.89 -15.49
C LEU A 271 -9.01 -3.79 -14.32
N HIS A 272 -9.19 -4.59 -13.28
CA HIS A 272 -8.29 -4.64 -12.12
C HIS A 272 -6.92 -5.21 -12.50
N THR A 273 -6.88 -6.28 -13.30
CA THR A 273 -5.64 -7.01 -13.58
C THR A 273 -4.80 -6.38 -14.69
N ARG A 274 -5.41 -5.89 -15.77
CA ARG A 274 -4.69 -5.38 -16.96
C ARG A 274 -3.68 -4.28 -16.69
N ARG A 275 -3.86 -3.50 -15.62
CA ARG A 275 -2.90 -2.48 -15.18
C ARG A 275 -1.61 -3.11 -14.70
N HIS A 276 -1.72 -4.19 -13.93
CA HIS A 276 -0.57 -4.97 -13.48
C HIS A 276 0.16 -5.58 -14.66
N LEU A 277 -0.59 -6.18 -15.60
CA LEU A 277 -0.01 -6.77 -16.80
C LEU A 277 0.76 -5.72 -17.63
N ALA A 278 0.12 -4.59 -17.91
CA ALA A 278 0.73 -3.51 -18.68
C ALA A 278 1.92 -2.82 -18.00
N ALA A 279 2.10 -2.98 -16.70
CA ALA A 279 3.19 -2.42 -15.91
C ALA A 279 4.27 -3.43 -15.55
N SER A 280 4.01 -4.72 -15.75
CA SER A 280 4.94 -5.78 -15.35
C SER A 280 6.31 -5.63 -16.00
N PRO A 281 7.39 -5.71 -15.21
CA PRO A 281 8.75 -5.54 -15.72
C PRO A 281 9.18 -6.67 -16.66
N ILE A 282 8.55 -7.86 -16.58
CA ILE A 282 8.93 -9.01 -17.41
C ILE A 282 8.75 -8.76 -18.91
N PHE A 283 7.81 -7.90 -19.29
CA PHE A 283 7.52 -7.63 -20.70
C PHE A 283 8.39 -6.53 -21.31
N LYS A 284 9.26 -5.87 -20.53
CA LYS A 284 10.11 -4.77 -21.02
C LYS A 284 11.12 -5.22 -22.12
N GLY A 285 11.48 -6.49 -22.14
CA GLY A 285 12.39 -7.09 -23.13
C GLY A 285 11.76 -7.39 -24.48
N ILE A 286 10.42 -7.37 -24.57
CA ILE A 286 9.70 -7.73 -25.80
C ILE A 286 9.84 -6.63 -26.84
N PRO A 287 10.29 -6.91 -28.08
CA PRO A 287 10.27 -5.94 -29.17
C PRO A 287 8.85 -5.38 -29.40
N ASP A 288 8.74 -4.10 -29.68
CA ASP A 288 7.44 -3.43 -29.90
C ASP A 288 6.43 -3.56 -28.74
N PHE A 289 6.89 -3.77 -27.50
CA PHE A 289 6.00 -3.94 -26.32
C PHE A 289 4.93 -2.85 -26.20
N LYS A 290 5.17 -1.65 -26.74
CA LYS A 290 4.16 -0.59 -26.78
C LYS A 290 2.83 -1.04 -27.41
N LYS A 291 2.89 -1.82 -28.49
CA LYS A 291 1.69 -2.35 -29.18
C LYS A 291 0.99 -3.39 -28.31
N THR A 292 1.76 -4.34 -27.77
CA THR A 292 1.27 -5.37 -26.84
C THR A 292 0.62 -4.75 -25.59
N ARG A 293 1.27 -3.75 -25.00
CA ARG A 293 0.72 -3.00 -23.84
C ARG A 293 -0.62 -2.33 -24.17
N ILE A 294 -0.75 -1.73 -25.35
CA ILE A 294 -2.01 -1.12 -25.80
C ILE A 294 -3.10 -2.20 -25.96
N ALA A 295 -2.77 -3.37 -26.52
CA ALA A 295 -3.69 -4.48 -26.63
C ALA A 295 -4.16 -4.96 -25.25
N MET A 296 -3.26 -5.22 -24.30
CA MET A 296 -3.59 -5.56 -22.91
C MET A 296 -4.53 -4.55 -22.25
N LEU A 297 -4.32 -3.26 -22.49
CA LEU A 297 -5.13 -2.19 -21.88
C LEU A 297 -6.50 -2.00 -22.54
N ARG A 298 -6.69 -2.49 -23.75
CA ARG A 298 -7.93 -2.33 -24.53
C ARG A 298 -8.86 -3.53 -24.49
N THR A 299 -8.30 -4.74 -24.33
CA THR A 299 -9.12 -5.94 -24.30
C THR A 299 -10.09 -5.95 -23.11
N THR A 300 -11.26 -6.52 -23.34
CA THR A 300 -12.35 -6.69 -22.37
C THR A 300 -12.79 -8.15 -22.24
N LYS A 301 -12.08 -9.07 -22.90
CA LYS A 301 -12.33 -10.50 -22.89
C LYS A 301 -11.15 -11.25 -22.31
N MET A 302 -11.45 -12.21 -21.44
CA MET A 302 -10.42 -13.00 -20.75
C MET A 302 -9.61 -13.83 -21.76
N ASP A 303 -10.27 -14.50 -22.69
CA ASP A 303 -9.59 -15.34 -23.69
C ASP A 303 -8.63 -14.54 -24.57
N GLU A 304 -9.01 -13.31 -24.96
CA GLU A 304 -8.12 -12.41 -25.70
C GLU A 304 -6.89 -11.99 -24.86
N LEU A 305 -7.09 -11.72 -23.57
CA LEU A 305 -5.99 -11.34 -22.69
C LEU A 305 -5.04 -12.49 -22.42
N MET A 306 -5.57 -13.70 -22.24
CA MET A 306 -4.79 -14.92 -22.10
C MET A 306 -3.96 -15.22 -23.38
N ALA A 307 -4.56 -15.03 -24.57
CA ALA A 307 -3.83 -15.18 -25.83
C ALA A 307 -2.68 -14.18 -25.98
N ILE A 308 -2.87 -12.93 -25.52
CA ILE A 308 -1.79 -11.92 -25.50
C ILE A 308 -0.66 -12.34 -24.53
N LEU A 309 -0.99 -12.93 -23.38
CA LEU A 309 0.00 -13.39 -22.41
C LEU A 309 0.80 -14.59 -22.98
N GLU A 310 0.15 -15.50 -23.69
CA GLU A 310 0.84 -16.62 -24.34
C GLU A 310 1.78 -16.15 -25.48
N ASP A 311 1.33 -15.21 -26.33
CA ASP A 311 2.22 -14.56 -27.32
C ASP A 311 3.45 -13.92 -26.64
N CYS A 312 3.25 -13.26 -25.50
CA CYS A 312 4.36 -12.71 -24.73
C CYS A 312 5.30 -13.81 -24.22
N ARG A 313 4.76 -14.93 -23.76
CA ARG A 313 5.52 -16.09 -23.26
C ARG A 313 6.43 -16.63 -24.35
N GLU A 314 5.89 -16.86 -25.55
CA GLU A 314 6.66 -17.36 -26.70
C GLU A 314 7.80 -16.41 -27.08
N ARG A 315 7.50 -15.11 -27.18
CA ARG A 315 8.47 -14.06 -27.54
C ARG A 315 9.55 -13.80 -26.51
N LEU A 316 9.36 -14.21 -25.26
CA LEU A 316 10.35 -14.10 -24.18
C LEU A 316 11.25 -15.34 -24.06
N ARG A 317 10.87 -16.45 -24.72
CA ARG A 317 11.67 -17.68 -24.83
C ARG A 317 12.66 -17.63 -26.01
N GLU A 318 12.38 -16.78 -27.02
CA GLU A 318 13.28 -16.50 -28.16
C GLU A 318 14.44 -15.58 -27.75
#